data_3ee86a5041846c27d8f4b31868d4cd3a
#
_entry.id   3ee86a5041846c27d8f4b31868d4cd3a
#
_cell.length_a   1.000
_cell.length_b   1.000
_cell.length_c   1.000
_cell.angle_alpha   90.00
_cell.angle_beta   90.00
_cell.angle_gamma   90.00
#
_symmetry.space_group_name_H-M   'P 1'
#
loop_
_entity.id
_entity.type
_entity.pdbx_description
1 polymer ?
#
loop_
_entity_poly.entity_id
_entity_poly.type
_entity_poly.pdbx_seq_one_letter_code
_entity_poly.pdbx_strand_id
1 'polypeptide(L)' 'MRYEDELKGKGKQVKGAAKEKLGKLAGNPDLQERGSQERFEGKVQEKFGKARRKVGEAVEDLGERIASKR' A
#
# COMPACT_ATOMS: atom_id res chain seq x y z
N MET A 1 7.16 -10.44 5.59
CA MET A 1 5.84 -10.50 6.25
C MET A 1 4.74 -10.04 5.33
N ARG A 2 3.54 -10.65 5.44
CA ARG A 2 2.41 -10.33 4.58
C ARG A 2 1.92 -8.88 4.69
N TYR A 3 2.06 -8.29 5.86
CA TYR A 3 1.58 -6.93 6.12
C TYR A 3 2.59 -5.83 5.84
N GLU A 4 3.80 -6.20 5.49
CA GLU A 4 4.88 -5.24 5.30
C GLU A 4 4.60 -4.25 4.18
N ASP A 5 4.11 -4.72 3.03
CA ASP A 5 3.76 -3.86 1.90
C ASP A 5 2.61 -2.92 2.23
N GLU A 6 1.61 -3.40 2.97
CA GLU A 6 0.49 -2.57 3.41
C GLU A 6 0.94 -1.46 4.34
N LEU A 7 1.80 -1.77 5.31
CA LEU A 7 2.34 -0.79 6.25
C LEU A 7 3.21 0.24 5.55
N LYS A 8 4.07 -0.19 4.64
CA LYS A 8 4.90 0.71 3.85
C LYS A 8 4.06 1.61 2.97
N GLY A 9 3.02 1.04 2.35
CA GLY A 9 2.10 1.81 1.52
C GLY A 9 1.38 2.89 2.30
N LYS A 10 0.88 2.56 3.48
CA LYS A 10 0.23 3.53 4.36
C LYS A 10 1.19 4.61 4.82
N GLY A 11 2.41 4.24 5.19
CA GLY A 11 3.44 5.19 5.56
C GLY A 11 3.75 6.18 4.44
N LYS A 12 3.86 5.69 3.22
CA LYS A 12 4.08 6.55 2.04
C LYS A 12 2.89 7.46 1.78
N GLN A 13 1.67 6.98 1.96
CA GLN A 13 0.46 7.79 1.80
C GLN A 13 0.46 8.96 2.78
N VAL A 14 0.73 8.70 4.05
CA VAL A 14 0.77 9.74 5.09
C VAL A 14 1.88 10.74 4.80
N LYS A 15 3.07 10.26 4.49
CA LYS A 15 4.22 11.09 4.16
C LYS A 15 3.95 11.94 2.91
N GLY A 16 3.41 11.33 1.88
CA GLY A 16 3.05 12.02 0.64
C GLY A 16 1.98 13.09 0.86
N ALA A 17 0.94 12.76 1.63
CA ALA A 17 -0.11 13.72 1.96
C ALA A 17 0.44 14.93 2.74
N ALA A 18 1.35 14.68 3.68
CA ALA A 18 2.00 15.75 4.43
C ALA A 18 2.83 16.66 3.52
N LYS A 19 3.61 16.08 2.62
CA LYS A 19 4.41 16.84 1.65
C LYS A 19 3.53 17.64 0.69
N GLU A 20 2.45 17.05 0.21
CA GLU A 20 1.50 17.72 -0.67
C GLU A 20 0.90 18.95 0.02
N LYS A 21 0.49 18.79 1.27
CA LYS A 21 -0.09 19.85 2.07
C LYS A 21 0.91 20.97 2.34
N LEU A 22 2.14 20.61 2.72
CA LEU A 22 3.21 21.57 2.92
C LEU A 22 3.54 22.33 1.64
N GLY A 23 3.56 21.62 0.50
CA GLY A 23 3.77 22.24 -0.80
C GLY A 23 2.72 23.28 -1.12
N LYS A 24 1.45 22.99 -0.86
CA LYS A 24 0.35 23.94 -1.05
C LYS A 24 0.51 25.18 -0.16
N LEU A 25 0.80 24.96 1.11
CA LEU A 25 0.93 26.06 2.09
C LEU A 25 2.14 26.94 1.79
N ALA A 26 3.23 26.36 1.34
CA ALA A 26 4.45 27.07 1.02
C ALA A 26 4.47 27.67 -0.40
N GLY A 27 3.47 27.37 -1.20
CA GLY A 27 3.47 27.78 -2.61
C GLY A 27 4.55 27.10 -3.42
N ASN A 28 4.88 25.85 -3.08
CA ASN A 28 5.93 25.08 -3.74
C ASN A 28 5.30 23.94 -4.56
N PRO A 29 5.09 24.14 -5.87
CA PRO A 29 4.44 23.12 -6.72
C PRO A 29 5.25 21.83 -6.86
N ASP A 30 6.57 21.90 -6.82
CA ASP A 30 7.42 20.69 -6.88
C ASP A 30 7.22 19.79 -5.68
N LEU A 31 7.17 20.38 -4.49
CA LEU A 31 6.95 19.64 -3.26
C LEU A 31 5.54 19.02 -3.23
N GLN A 32 4.55 19.79 -3.69
CA GLN A 32 3.17 19.33 -3.80
C GLN A 32 3.07 18.13 -4.74
N GLU A 33 3.72 18.20 -5.88
CA GLU A 33 3.72 17.13 -6.88
C GLU A 33 4.42 15.88 -6.35
N ARG A 34 5.57 16.03 -5.70
CA ARG A 34 6.29 14.92 -5.07
C ARG A 34 5.45 14.24 -4.01
N GLY A 35 4.77 15.03 -3.18
CA GLY A 35 3.87 14.50 -2.16
C GLY A 35 2.72 13.71 -2.77
N SER A 36 2.12 14.23 -3.83
CA SER A 36 1.05 13.56 -4.56
C SER A 36 1.52 12.23 -5.15
N GLN A 37 2.72 12.21 -5.74
CA GLN A 37 3.30 10.99 -6.29
C GLN A 37 3.59 9.94 -5.21
N GLU A 38 4.16 10.36 -4.09
CA GLU A 38 4.41 9.44 -2.95
C GLU A 38 3.12 8.87 -2.40
N ARG A 39 2.08 9.69 -2.28
CA ARG A 39 0.78 9.24 -1.81
C ARG A 39 0.20 8.21 -2.76
N PHE A 40 0.30 8.45 -4.06
CA PHE A 40 -0.17 7.52 -5.08
C PHE A 40 0.61 6.21 -5.04
N GLU A 41 1.93 6.28 -4.96
CA GLU A 41 2.78 5.09 -4.85
C GLU A 41 2.44 4.28 -3.61
N GLY A 42 2.25 4.95 -2.48
CA GLY A 42 1.85 4.30 -1.24
C GLY A 42 0.52 3.59 -1.36
N LYS A 43 -0.45 4.23 -2.02
CA LYS A 43 -1.76 3.65 -2.24
C LYS A 43 -1.70 2.41 -3.13
N VAL A 44 -0.92 2.47 -4.20
CA VAL A 44 -0.70 1.32 -5.09
C VAL A 44 -0.03 0.18 -4.32
N GLN A 45 0.99 0.49 -3.53
CA GLN A 45 1.71 -0.50 -2.73
C GLN A 45 0.80 -1.15 -1.68
N GLU A 46 -0.04 -0.36 -1.03
CA GLU A 46 -1.02 -0.87 -0.06
C GLU A 46 -1.99 -1.85 -0.73
N LYS A 47 -2.57 -1.46 -1.86
CA LYS A 47 -3.49 -2.32 -2.60
C LYS A 47 -2.82 -3.59 -3.09
N PHE A 48 -1.60 -3.48 -3.55
CA PHE A 48 -0.81 -4.63 -3.99
C PHE A 48 -0.55 -5.59 -2.84
N GLY A 49 -0.18 -5.06 -1.67
CA GLY A 49 0.02 -5.87 -0.47
C GLY A 49 -1.25 -6.59 -0.04
N LYS A 50 -2.40 -5.92 -0.07
CA LYS A 50 -3.69 -6.54 0.25
C LYS A 50 -4.04 -7.65 -0.74
N ALA A 51 -3.83 -7.41 -2.03
CA ALA A 51 -4.10 -8.41 -3.06
C ALA A 51 -3.22 -9.64 -2.88
N ARG A 52 -1.93 -9.44 -2.62
CA ARG A 52 -0.99 -10.52 -2.36
C ARG A 52 -1.39 -11.34 -1.13
N ARG A 53 -1.81 -10.68 -0.06
CA ARG A 53 -2.27 -11.35 1.15
C ARG A 53 -3.51 -12.21 0.88
N LYS A 54 -4.50 -11.66 0.16
CA LYS A 54 -5.72 -12.39 -0.18
C LYS A 54 -5.43 -13.63 -1.05
N VAL A 55 -4.52 -13.50 -2.00
CA VAL A 55 -4.10 -14.63 -2.83
C VAL A 55 -3.46 -15.71 -1.96
N GLY A 56 -2.57 -15.32 -1.03
CA GLY A 56 -1.94 -16.25 -0.10
C GLY A 56 -2.95 -17.00 0.75
N GLU A 57 -3.95 -16.30 1.29
CA GLU A 57 -5.02 -16.91 2.09
C GLU A 57 -5.85 -17.89 1.26
N ALA A 58 -6.19 -17.53 0.03
CA ALA A 58 -6.93 -18.42 -0.86
C ALA A 58 -6.15 -19.70 -1.20
N VAL A 59 -4.85 -19.59 -1.40
CA VAL A 59 -4.00 -20.74 -1.66
C VAL A 59 -3.92 -21.66 -0.44
N GLU A 60 -3.80 -21.11 0.75
CA GLU A 60 -3.80 -21.88 2.00
C GLU A 60 -5.11 -22.64 2.18
N ASP A 61 -6.23 -21.95 1.93
CA ASP A 61 -7.58 -22.52 2.02
C ASP A 61 -7.76 -23.70 1.06
N LEU A 62 -7.30 -23.54 -0.17
CA LEU A 62 -7.35 -24.61 -1.17
C LEU A 62 -6.48 -25.80 -0.75
N GLY A 63 -5.31 -25.55 -0.20
CA GLY A 63 -4.42 -26.58 0.30
C GLY A 63 -5.07 -27.40 1.40
N GLU A 64 -5.73 -26.75 2.36
CA GLU A 64 -6.45 -27.43 3.44
C GLU A 64 -7.61 -28.27 2.92
N ARG A 65 -8.37 -27.76 1.96
CA ARG A 65 -9.48 -28.50 1.36
C ARG A 65 -9.01 -29.75 0.63
N ILE A 66 -7.91 -29.64 -0.10
CA ILE A 66 -7.31 -30.78 -0.79
C ILE A 66 -6.83 -31.82 0.21
N ALA A 67 -6.15 -31.40 1.27
CA ALA A 67 -5.66 -32.28 2.32
C ALA A 67 -6.79 -33.00 3.05
N SER A 68 -7.90 -32.31 3.33
CA SER A 68 -9.02 -32.89 4.06
C SER A 68 -9.85 -33.88 3.24
N LYS A 69 -9.74 -33.87 1.93
CA LYS A 69 -10.43 -34.83 1.06
C LYS A 69 -9.74 -36.20 0.94
N ARG A 70 -8.60 -36.36 1.56
CA ARG A 70 -7.92 -37.64 1.62
C ARG A 70 -8.42 -38.45 2.81
#